data_f2010a70bf47aeae446d92a54032c3d8
#
_entry.id   f2010a70bf47aeae446d92a54032c3d8
#
_cell.length_a   1.000
_cell.length_b   1.000
_cell.length_c   1.000
_cell.angle_alpha   90.00
_cell.angle_beta   90.00
_cell.angle_gamma   90.00
#
_symmetry.space_group_name_H-M   'P 1'
#
loop_
_entity.id
_entity.type
_entity.pdbx_description
1 polymer ?
#
loop_
_entity_poly.entity_id
_entity_poly.type
_entity_poly.pdbx_seq_one_letter_code
_entity_poly.pdbx_strand_id
1 'polypeptide(L)'
;ELECGPDLLEDIIAAEDDPVGAVKIAIQSQDDVDIFAQHQYAVRKALCLRSDVPELLECALRVYQGRAFYDGTGEIGQAELDRMSEMYGLIIL
;
A
#
# COMPACT_ATOMS: atom_id res chain seq x y z
N GLU A 1 0.40 1.88 -11.27
CA GLU A 1 0.35 2.47 -9.93
C GLU A 1 -0.95 3.24 -9.75
N LEU A 2 -1.64 3.02 -8.64
CA LEU A 2 -2.89 3.68 -8.33
C LEU A 2 -2.67 4.80 -7.33
N GLU A 3 -3.41 5.90 -7.51
CA GLU A 3 -3.41 7.00 -6.55
C GLU A 3 -4.68 6.95 -5.72
N CYS A 4 -4.58 7.36 -4.45
CA CYS A 4 -5.74 7.42 -3.57
C CYS A 4 -6.57 8.65 -3.91
N GLY A 5 -7.79 8.42 -4.36
CA GLY A 5 -8.70 9.49 -4.76
C GLY A 5 -10.12 8.96 -4.84
N PRO A 6 -11.06 9.78 -5.37
CA PRO A 6 -12.47 9.36 -5.44
C PRO A 6 -12.72 8.13 -6.29
N ASP A 7 -11.81 7.82 -7.22
CA ASP A 7 -11.95 6.68 -8.11
C ASP A 7 -11.15 5.45 -7.67
N LEU A 8 -10.58 5.45 -6.46
CA LEU A 8 -9.68 4.37 -6.03
C LEU A 8 -10.37 3.00 -6.09
N LEU A 9 -11.61 2.89 -5.65
CA LEU A 9 -12.32 1.62 -5.66
C LEU A 9 -12.46 1.07 -7.08
N GLU A 10 -12.84 1.93 -8.03
CA GLU A 10 -12.97 1.53 -9.42
C GLU A 10 -11.62 1.13 -10.01
N ASP A 11 -10.56 1.86 -9.64
CA ASP A 11 -9.20 1.56 -10.10
C ASP A 11 -8.72 0.21 -9.55
N ILE A 12 -9.03 -0.10 -8.30
CA ILE A 12 -8.70 -1.40 -7.70
C ILE A 12 -9.42 -2.53 -8.44
N ILE A 13 -10.71 -2.36 -8.71
CA ILE A 13 -11.50 -3.36 -9.42
C ILE A 13 -10.93 -3.59 -10.83
N ALA A 14 -10.57 -2.52 -11.53
CA ALA A 14 -9.96 -2.63 -12.85
C ALA A 14 -8.60 -3.34 -12.79
N ALA A 15 -7.80 -3.06 -11.77
CA ALA A 15 -6.50 -3.70 -11.59
C ALA A 15 -6.63 -5.19 -11.26
N GLU A 16 -7.70 -5.59 -10.56
CA GLU A 16 -7.96 -7.00 -10.27
C GLU A 16 -8.26 -7.81 -11.52
N ASP A 17 -8.79 -7.17 -12.56
CA ASP A 17 -9.04 -7.83 -13.84
C ASP A 17 -7.78 -7.93 -14.72
N ASP A 18 -6.71 -7.23 -14.37
CA ASP A 18 -5.45 -7.27 -15.09
C ASP A 18 -4.73 -8.58 -14.77
N PRO A 19 -4.10 -9.25 -15.77
CA PRO A 19 -3.34 -10.47 -15.51
C PRO A 19 -2.09 -10.26 -14.66
N VAL A 20 -1.66 -9.02 -14.43
CA VAL A 20 -0.55 -8.72 -13.51
C VAL A 20 -0.94 -9.11 -12.08
N GLY A 21 -0.01 -9.73 -11.36
CA GLY A 21 -0.29 -10.34 -10.07
C GLY A 21 -0.30 -9.41 -8.86
N ALA A 22 -0.20 -8.10 -9.03
CA ALA A 22 -0.12 -7.16 -7.90
C ALA A 22 -0.85 -5.86 -8.17
N VAL A 23 -1.41 -5.26 -7.12
CA VAL A 23 -1.99 -3.92 -7.14
C VAL A 23 -1.03 -3.00 -6.39
N LYS A 24 -0.57 -1.92 -7.03
CA LYS A 24 0.35 -0.97 -6.44
C LYS A 24 -0.37 0.34 -6.14
N ILE A 25 -0.35 0.74 -4.88
CA ILE A 25 -1.05 1.93 -4.40
C ILE A 25 -0.05 2.90 -3.76
N ALA A 26 -0.08 4.16 -4.17
CA ALA A 26 0.75 5.21 -3.61
C ALA A 26 0.05 5.86 -2.42
N ILE A 27 0.76 5.99 -1.29
CA ILE A 27 0.29 6.64 -0.08
C ILE A 27 1.16 7.86 0.17
N GLN A 28 0.63 9.06 -0.06
CA GLN A 28 1.41 10.30 -0.03
C GLN A 28 0.91 11.30 1.01
N SER A 29 -0.26 11.06 1.62
CA SER A 29 -0.84 11.96 2.62
C SER A 29 -1.73 11.17 3.59
N GLN A 30 -2.15 11.82 4.67
CA GLN A 30 -3.08 11.21 5.62
C GLN A 30 -4.44 10.94 4.95
N ASP A 31 -4.87 11.82 4.06
CA ASP A 31 -6.10 11.60 3.31
C ASP A 31 -6.00 10.34 2.45
N ASP A 32 -4.84 10.06 1.89
CA ASP A 32 -4.61 8.83 1.12
C ASP A 32 -4.78 7.59 2.00
N VAL A 33 -4.27 7.62 3.23
CA VAL A 33 -4.45 6.52 4.18
C VAL A 33 -5.93 6.31 4.47
N ASP A 34 -6.67 7.38 4.69
CA ASP A 34 -8.10 7.30 4.99
C ASP A 34 -8.89 6.71 3.83
N ILE A 35 -8.59 7.14 2.61
CA ILE A 35 -9.23 6.61 1.39
C ILE A 35 -8.87 5.14 1.21
N PHE A 36 -7.60 4.78 1.38
CA PHE A 36 -7.15 3.40 1.30
C PHE A 36 -7.87 2.52 2.33
N ALA A 37 -8.00 3.01 3.56
CA ALA A 37 -8.68 2.27 4.63
C ALA A 37 -10.13 1.94 4.29
N GLN A 38 -10.81 2.84 3.57
CA GLN A 38 -12.19 2.63 3.16
C GLN A 38 -12.34 1.58 2.06
N HIS A 39 -11.31 1.36 1.24
CA HIS A 39 -11.41 0.54 0.04
C HIS A 39 -10.45 -0.65 0.03
N GLN A 40 -9.63 -0.83 1.06
CA GLN A 40 -8.62 -1.90 1.09
C GLN A 40 -9.24 -3.30 0.99
N TYR A 41 -10.49 -3.46 1.39
CA TYR A 41 -11.19 -4.74 1.31
C TYR A 41 -11.33 -5.26 -0.13
N ALA A 42 -11.28 -4.37 -1.12
CA ALA A 42 -11.41 -4.74 -2.52
C ALA A 42 -10.11 -5.30 -3.10
N VAL A 43 -8.98 -5.14 -2.39
CA VAL A 43 -7.69 -5.65 -2.85
C VAL A 43 -7.62 -7.15 -2.57
N ARG A 44 -7.62 -7.97 -3.60
CA ARG A 44 -7.55 -9.42 -3.49
C ARG A 44 -6.25 -10.00 -4.02
N LYS A 45 -5.54 -9.25 -4.84
CA LYS A 45 -4.21 -9.61 -5.33
C LYS A 45 -3.15 -9.15 -4.34
N ALA A 46 -1.89 -9.48 -4.62
CA ALA A 46 -0.79 -8.97 -3.81
C ALA A 46 -0.82 -7.44 -3.80
N LEU A 47 -0.73 -6.85 -2.61
CA LEU A 47 -0.72 -5.41 -2.45
C LEU A 47 0.72 -4.91 -2.39
N CYS A 48 1.05 -3.96 -3.23
CA CYS A 48 2.33 -3.26 -3.19
C CYS A 48 2.05 -1.81 -2.82
N LEU A 49 2.69 -1.32 -1.76
CA LEU A 49 2.55 0.05 -1.31
C LEU A 49 3.77 0.87 -1.68
N ARG A 50 3.55 2.13 -2.01
CA ARG A 50 4.61 3.10 -2.23
C ARG A 50 4.36 4.32 -1.38
N SER A 51 5.35 4.76 -0.61
CA SER A 51 5.27 5.96 0.21
C SER A 51 6.67 6.49 0.47
N ASP A 52 6.79 7.81 0.61
CA ASP A 52 8.04 8.46 0.98
C ASP A 52 8.07 8.84 2.47
N VAL A 53 6.96 8.64 3.17
CA VAL A 53 6.82 9.02 4.60
C VAL A 53 6.58 7.77 5.43
N PRO A 54 7.51 7.41 6.35
CA PRO A 54 7.38 6.16 7.13
C PRO A 54 6.10 6.10 7.95
N GLU A 55 5.66 7.20 8.54
CA GLU A 55 4.45 7.23 9.35
C GLU A 55 3.21 6.90 8.53
N LEU A 56 3.14 7.37 7.29
CA LEU A 56 2.01 7.09 6.40
C LEU A 56 2.00 5.63 5.96
N LEU A 57 3.17 5.08 5.64
CA LEU A 57 3.28 3.66 5.30
C LEU A 57 2.83 2.79 6.47
N GLU A 58 3.27 3.12 7.67
CA GLU A 58 2.88 2.37 8.86
C GLU A 58 1.37 2.44 9.10
N CYS A 59 0.75 3.61 8.93
CA CYS A 59 -0.70 3.74 9.06
C CYS A 59 -1.44 2.86 8.05
N ALA A 60 -0.97 2.82 6.82
CA ALA A 60 -1.58 1.95 5.79
C ALA A 60 -1.45 0.49 6.16
N LEU A 61 -0.29 0.06 6.69
CA LEU A 61 -0.07 -1.31 7.11
C LEU A 61 -0.96 -1.71 8.29
N ARG A 62 -1.27 -0.77 9.18
CA ARG A 62 -2.16 -1.03 10.31
C ARG A 62 -3.60 -1.30 9.89
N VAL A 63 -4.06 -0.63 8.84
CA VAL A 63 -5.44 -0.81 8.38
C VAL A 63 -5.59 -1.97 7.42
N TYR A 64 -4.52 -2.38 6.74
CA TYR A 64 -4.57 -3.50 5.80
C TYR A 64 -4.31 -4.81 6.54
N GLN A 65 -5.26 -5.73 6.45
CA GLN A 65 -5.19 -6.99 7.17
C GLN A 65 -4.61 -8.10 6.30
N GLY A 66 -3.47 -7.87 5.73
CA GLY A 66 -2.80 -8.85 4.91
C GLY A 66 -1.34 -8.53 4.79
N ARG A 67 -0.63 -9.39 4.08
CA ARG A 67 0.79 -9.18 3.82
C ARG A 67 0.95 -8.26 2.63
N ALA A 68 1.78 -7.25 2.77
CA ALA A 68 2.01 -6.25 1.74
C ALA A 68 3.47 -6.24 1.31
N PHE A 69 3.70 -5.80 0.06
CA PHE A 69 5.04 -5.53 -0.46
C PHE A 69 5.30 -4.03 -0.42
N TYR A 70 6.54 -3.63 -0.24
CA TYR A 70 6.96 -2.25 -0.37
C TYR A 70 7.76 -2.05 -1.64
N ASP A 71 7.39 -1.02 -2.42
CA ASP A 71 8.15 -0.61 -3.59
C ASP A 71 9.44 0.08 -3.10
N GLY A 72 10.59 -0.48 -3.43
CA GLY A 72 11.88 0.03 -2.98
C GLY A 72 12.30 1.35 -3.59
N THR A 73 11.45 2.01 -4.38
CA THR A 73 11.75 3.32 -4.98
C THR A 73 11.43 4.51 -4.07
N GLY A 74 10.79 4.28 -2.92
CA GLY A 74 10.50 5.35 -1.96
C GLY A 74 11.72 5.79 -1.16
N GLU A 75 11.58 6.88 -0.44
CA GLU A 75 12.68 7.50 0.32
C GLU A 75 12.72 7.09 1.81
N ILE A 76 12.03 6.03 2.17
CA ILE A 76 12.01 5.56 3.56
C ILE A 76 13.32 4.87 3.91
N GLY A 77 13.88 5.21 5.08
CA GLY A 77 15.14 4.63 5.53
C GLY A 77 15.04 3.15 5.85
N GLN A 78 16.16 2.43 5.68
CA GLN A 78 16.21 0.98 5.86
C GLN A 78 15.81 0.56 7.29
N ALA A 79 16.21 1.34 8.31
CA ALA A 79 15.87 1.01 9.70
C ALA A 79 14.36 1.01 9.93
N GLU A 80 13.64 1.97 9.34
CA GLU A 80 12.19 2.03 9.43
C GLU A 80 11.53 0.87 8.69
N LEU A 81 12.06 0.52 7.52
CA LEU A 81 11.54 -0.61 6.75
C LEU A 81 11.75 -1.92 7.49
N ASP A 82 12.91 -2.12 8.11
CA ASP A 82 13.19 -3.32 8.90
C ASP A 82 12.23 -3.45 10.08
N ARG A 83 11.95 -2.35 10.77
CA ARG A 83 11.00 -2.33 11.88
C ARG A 83 9.59 -2.71 11.41
N MET A 84 9.14 -2.13 10.30
CA MET A 84 7.82 -2.43 9.75
C MET A 84 7.73 -3.86 9.22
N SER A 85 8.80 -4.37 8.66
CA SER A 85 8.85 -5.76 8.20
C SER A 85 8.66 -6.73 9.36
N GLU A 86 9.27 -6.46 10.51
CA GLU A 86 9.10 -7.29 11.71
C GLU A 86 7.71 -7.18 12.30
N MET A 87 7.13 -5.97 12.33
CA MET A 87 5.84 -5.73 12.98
C MET A 87 4.64 -6.14 12.14
N TYR A 88 4.71 -5.95 10.84
CA TYR A 88 3.54 -6.12 9.95
C TYR A 88 3.75 -7.16 8.86
N GLY A 89 4.92 -7.76 8.78
CA GLY A 89 5.20 -8.72 7.71
C GLY A 89 5.41 -8.09 6.35
N LEU A 90 5.84 -6.83 6.32
CA LEU A 90 6.11 -6.12 5.07
C LEU A 90 7.28 -6.77 4.33
N ILE A 91 7.10 -7.01 3.03
CA ILE A 91 8.15 -7.57 2.17
C ILE A 91 8.73 -6.45 1.33
N ILE A 92 10.02 -6.21 1.44
CA ILE A 92 10.71 -5.14 0.73
C ILE A 92 11.25 -5.67 -0.59
N LEU A 93 10.86 -5.00 -1.66
CA LEU A 93 11.30 -5.37 -3.01
C LEU A 93 12.62 -4.71 -3.39
#